data_57f2757c3882fc381b0140cdeffad5c1
#
_entry.id   57f2757c3882fc381b0140cdeffad5c1
#
_cell.length_a   1.000
_cell.length_b   1.000
_cell.length_c   1.000
_cell.angle_alpha   90.00
_cell.angle_beta   90.00
_cell.angle_gamma   90.00
#
_symmetry.space_group_name_H-M   'P 1'
#
loop_
_entity.id
_entity.type
_entity.pdbx_description
1 polymer ?
#
loop_
_entity_poly.entity_id
_entity_poly.type
_entity_poly.pdbx_seq_one_letter_code
_entity_poly.pdbx_strand_id
1 'polypeptide(L)'
;MDGKSVTDWVSHEPIDEWEVMMQKVAQFHHKHNFAGKNGHDMGYRIALTVEELGELSAAITKGKPLDECAEEMADILILLMGHSIAMKVDL
;
A
#
# COMPACT_ATOMS: atom_id res chain seq x y z
N MET A 1 14.83 8.97 6.32
CA MET A 1 13.91 8.30 7.25
C MET A 1 14.22 6.83 7.25
N ASP A 2 14.40 6.27 8.41
CA ASP A 2 14.86 4.88 8.53
C ASP A 2 13.69 3.90 8.62
N GLY A 3 12.97 3.76 7.52
CA GLY A 3 11.92 2.77 7.41
C GLY A 3 12.48 1.40 7.03
N LYS A 4 11.64 0.38 7.17
CA LYS A 4 11.99 -1.00 6.87
C LYS A 4 11.76 -1.32 5.39
N SER A 5 12.68 -2.08 4.81
CA SER A 5 12.52 -2.67 3.47
C SER A 5 11.52 -3.83 3.53
N VAL A 6 11.22 -4.41 2.35
CA VAL A 6 10.37 -5.62 2.26
C VAL A 6 10.92 -6.74 3.15
N THR A 7 12.21 -7.06 3.01
CA THR A 7 12.82 -8.16 3.76
C THR A 7 12.86 -7.88 5.26
N ASP A 8 13.08 -6.63 5.65
CA ASP A 8 13.05 -6.23 7.06
C ASP A 8 11.66 -6.46 7.66
N TRP A 9 10.59 -6.07 6.95
CA TRP A 9 9.23 -6.27 7.42
C TRP A 9 8.85 -7.75 7.48
N VAL A 10 9.24 -8.54 6.48
CA VAL A 10 8.90 -9.97 6.43
C VAL A 10 9.48 -10.71 7.63
N SER A 11 10.67 -10.34 8.09
CA SER A 11 11.33 -10.96 9.24
C SER A 11 11.08 -10.25 10.58
N HIS A 12 10.34 -9.14 10.56
CA HIS A 12 10.06 -8.34 11.76
C HIS A 12 9.03 -9.01 12.66
N GLU A 13 9.23 -8.89 13.97
CA GLU A 13 8.25 -9.32 14.97
C GLU A 13 7.28 -8.17 15.23
N PRO A 14 6.02 -8.24 14.74
CA PRO A 14 5.10 -7.11 14.92
C PRO A 14 4.71 -6.91 16.37
N ILE A 15 4.63 -5.65 16.82
CA ILE A 15 4.29 -5.29 18.18
C ILE A 15 2.86 -4.77 18.35
N ASP A 16 2.18 -4.46 17.24
CA ASP A 16 0.80 -3.96 17.26
C ASP A 16 0.10 -4.29 15.92
N GLU A 17 -1.18 -3.94 15.83
CA GLU A 17 -1.97 -4.25 14.63
C GLU A 17 -1.50 -3.50 13.39
N TRP A 18 -0.99 -2.27 13.55
CA TRP A 18 -0.43 -1.52 12.44
C TRP A 18 0.76 -2.26 11.83
N GLU A 19 1.66 -2.74 12.67
CA GLU A 19 2.82 -3.49 12.19
C GLU A 19 2.43 -4.83 11.58
N VAL A 20 1.39 -5.49 12.11
CA VAL A 20 0.85 -6.70 11.48
C VAL A 20 0.37 -6.40 10.05
N MET A 21 -0.35 -5.30 9.86
CA MET A 21 -0.82 -4.90 8.53
C MET A 21 0.35 -4.55 7.60
N MET A 22 1.32 -3.79 8.09
CA MET A 22 2.52 -3.45 7.33
C MET A 22 3.27 -4.71 6.89
N GLN A 23 3.40 -5.68 7.80
CA GLN A 23 4.04 -6.97 7.49
C GLN A 23 3.28 -7.72 6.41
N LYS A 24 1.95 -7.73 6.45
CA LYS A 24 1.14 -8.39 5.42
C LYS A 24 1.33 -7.75 4.05
N VAL A 25 1.39 -6.43 3.99
CA VAL A 25 1.67 -5.72 2.73
C VAL A 25 3.07 -6.08 2.22
N ALA A 26 4.05 -6.10 3.11
CA ALA A 26 5.43 -6.49 2.75
C ALA A 26 5.51 -7.94 2.26
N GLN A 27 4.79 -8.86 2.91
CA GLN A 27 4.73 -10.27 2.49
C GLN A 27 4.16 -10.39 1.07
N PHE A 28 3.15 -9.60 0.74
CA PHE A 28 2.58 -9.56 -0.59
C PHE A 28 3.60 -9.04 -1.62
N HIS A 29 4.31 -7.96 -1.31
CA HIS A 29 5.38 -7.44 -2.16
C HIS A 29 6.49 -8.46 -2.37
N HIS A 30 6.87 -9.16 -1.31
CA HIS A 30 7.90 -10.19 -1.37
C HIS A 30 7.47 -11.39 -2.23
N LYS A 31 6.24 -11.87 -2.00
CA LYS A 31 5.67 -13.01 -2.73
C LYS A 31 5.66 -12.75 -4.25
N HIS A 32 5.33 -11.53 -4.66
CA HIS A 32 5.24 -11.17 -6.07
C HIS A 32 6.52 -10.54 -6.61
N ASN A 33 7.59 -10.47 -5.80
CA ASN A 33 8.89 -9.91 -6.19
C ASN A 33 8.77 -8.50 -6.79
N PHE A 34 7.99 -7.64 -6.18
CA PHE A 34 7.76 -6.28 -6.71
C PHE A 34 9.05 -5.48 -6.87
N ALA A 35 9.95 -5.57 -5.89
CA ALA A 35 11.22 -4.85 -5.97
C ALA A 35 12.06 -5.28 -7.17
N GLY A 36 12.07 -6.59 -7.49
CA GLY A 36 12.81 -7.14 -8.63
C GLY A 36 12.16 -6.89 -9.98
N LYS A 37 10.86 -6.49 -10.00
CA LYS A 37 10.08 -6.28 -11.23
C LYS A 37 9.69 -4.82 -11.42
N ASN A 38 10.42 -3.88 -10.84
CA ASN A 38 10.12 -2.45 -10.86
C ASN A 38 8.77 -2.07 -10.20
N GLY A 39 8.21 -2.96 -9.38
CA GLY A 39 6.99 -2.68 -8.62
C GLY A 39 7.20 -1.65 -7.52
N HIS A 40 8.44 -1.29 -7.20
CA HIS A 40 8.80 -0.22 -6.28
C HIS A 40 9.20 1.08 -6.98
N ASP A 41 9.01 1.19 -8.30
CA ASP A 41 9.17 2.44 -9.00
C ASP A 41 8.10 3.43 -8.55
N MET A 42 8.52 4.54 -7.93
CA MET A 42 7.58 5.48 -7.33
C MET A 42 6.77 6.27 -8.36
N GLY A 43 7.31 6.50 -9.55
CA GLY A 43 6.55 7.10 -10.64
C GLY A 43 5.35 6.25 -11.03
N TYR A 44 5.54 4.96 -11.15
CA TYR A 44 4.48 3.98 -11.41
C TYR A 44 3.51 3.91 -10.24
N ARG A 45 4.03 3.83 -9.01
CA ARG A 45 3.19 3.68 -7.81
C ARG A 45 2.32 4.92 -7.55
N ILE A 46 2.84 6.12 -7.79
CA ILE A 46 2.03 7.33 -7.61
C ILE A 46 0.94 7.42 -8.67
N ALA A 47 1.19 6.95 -9.89
CA ALA A 47 0.18 6.90 -10.93
C ALA A 47 -0.98 5.97 -10.53
N LEU A 48 -0.68 4.80 -9.94
CA LEU A 48 -1.71 3.90 -9.41
C LEU A 48 -2.53 4.56 -8.31
N THR A 49 -1.89 5.34 -7.44
CA THR A 49 -2.56 6.05 -6.35
C THR A 49 -3.55 7.10 -6.90
N VAL A 50 -3.15 7.82 -7.93
CA VAL A 50 -4.03 8.80 -8.58
C VAL A 50 -5.24 8.10 -9.22
N GLU A 51 -5.03 6.94 -9.87
CA GLU A 51 -6.13 6.15 -10.43
C GLU A 51 -7.11 5.72 -9.35
N GLU A 52 -6.64 5.19 -8.23
CA GLU A 52 -7.49 4.76 -7.11
C GLU A 52 -8.23 5.94 -6.49
N LEU A 53 -7.58 7.10 -6.38
CA LEU A 53 -8.23 8.30 -5.89
C LEU A 53 -9.36 8.73 -6.83
N GLY A 54 -9.16 8.61 -8.14
CA GLY A 54 -10.20 8.85 -9.14
C GLY A 54 -11.39 7.91 -8.97
N GLU A 55 -11.13 6.63 -8.71
CA GLU A 55 -12.19 5.64 -8.47
C GLU A 55 -12.97 5.95 -7.19
N LEU A 56 -12.28 6.36 -6.11
CA LEU A 56 -12.93 6.79 -4.88
C LEU A 56 -13.80 8.02 -5.13
N SER A 57 -13.28 9.01 -5.85
CA SER A 57 -14.02 10.22 -6.21
C SER A 57 -15.28 9.86 -6.97
N ALA A 58 -15.19 8.97 -7.96
CA ALA A 58 -16.34 8.52 -8.74
C ALA A 58 -17.35 7.78 -7.86
N ALA A 59 -16.90 6.93 -6.96
CA ALA A 59 -17.77 6.18 -6.06
C ALA A 59 -18.59 7.13 -5.16
N ILE A 60 -17.96 8.15 -4.61
CA ILE A 60 -18.62 9.14 -3.74
C ILE A 60 -19.57 10.03 -4.54
N THR A 61 -19.10 10.61 -5.64
CA THR A 61 -19.89 11.59 -6.42
C THR A 61 -21.06 10.97 -7.15
N LYS A 62 -20.97 9.69 -7.49
CA LYS A 62 -22.08 8.95 -8.14
C LYS A 62 -22.98 8.24 -7.15
N GLY A 63 -22.77 8.43 -5.85
CA GLY A 63 -23.63 7.86 -4.82
C GLY A 63 -23.61 6.35 -4.76
N LYS A 64 -22.46 5.72 -5.03
CA LYS A 64 -22.34 4.27 -4.93
C LYS A 64 -22.45 3.79 -3.48
N PRO A 65 -22.79 2.50 -3.24
CA PRO A 65 -22.91 1.97 -1.89
C PRO A 65 -21.68 2.23 -1.04
N LEU A 66 -21.86 2.41 0.27
CA LEU A 66 -20.78 2.73 1.20
C LEU A 66 -19.70 1.65 1.24
N ASP A 67 -20.06 0.39 1.02
CA ASP A 67 -19.07 -0.70 0.98
C ASP A 67 -18.13 -0.58 -0.22
N GLU A 68 -18.60 -0.10 -1.37
CA GLU A 68 -17.74 0.17 -2.52
C GLU A 68 -16.79 1.34 -2.23
N CYS A 69 -17.30 2.39 -1.58
CA CYS A 69 -16.45 3.51 -1.15
C CYS A 69 -15.37 3.05 -0.18
N ALA A 70 -15.72 2.16 0.76
CA ALA A 70 -14.78 1.61 1.73
C ALA A 70 -13.70 0.76 1.06
N GLU A 71 -14.04 -0.02 0.03
CA GLU A 71 -13.07 -0.79 -0.76
C GLU A 71 -12.04 0.13 -1.41
N GLU A 72 -12.48 1.23 -2.02
CA GLU A 72 -11.57 2.19 -2.65
C GLU A 72 -10.65 2.87 -1.63
N MET A 73 -11.19 3.19 -0.44
CA MET A 73 -10.37 3.76 0.65
C MET A 73 -9.32 2.75 1.12
N ALA A 74 -9.70 1.48 1.25
CA ALA A 74 -8.78 0.42 1.66
C ALA A 74 -7.67 0.23 0.63
N ASP A 75 -8.00 0.27 -0.67
CA ASP A 75 -7.03 0.15 -1.75
C ASP A 75 -5.98 1.27 -1.68
N ILE A 76 -6.43 2.50 -1.43
CA ILE A 76 -5.52 3.65 -1.29
C ILE A 76 -4.63 3.47 -0.07
N LEU A 77 -5.19 3.04 1.06
CA LEU A 77 -4.41 2.82 2.28
C LEU A 77 -3.32 1.76 2.05
N ILE A 78 -3.66 0.65 1.43
CA ILE A 78 -2.71 -0.42 1.11
C ILE A 78 -1.61 0.09 0.18
N LEU A 79 -1.96 0.90 -0.82
CA LEU A 79 -0.98 1.52 -1.70
C LEU A 79 -0.02 2.44 -0.94
N LEU A 80 -0.53 3.26 -0.02
CA LEU A 80 0.31 4.15 0.80
C LEU A 80 1.26 3.35 1.69
N MET A 81 0.78 2.28 2.29
CA MET A 81 1.64 1.38 3.06
C MET A 81 2.75 0.78 2.19
N GLY A 82 2.40 0.35 0.98
CA GLY A 82 3.38 -0.14 0.02
C GLY A 82 4.40 0.92 -0.41
N HIS A 83 3.96 2.18 -0.55
CA HIS A 83 4.86 3.29 -0.86
C HIS A 83 5.90 3.47 0.25
N SER A 84 5.48 3.39 1.52
CA SER A 84 6.41 3.52 2.64
C SER A 84 7.47 2.44 2.63
N ILE A 85 7.08 1.21 2.27
CA ILE A 85 8.03 0.09 2.13
C ILE A 85 8.98 0.33 0.95
N ALA A 86 8.44 0.73 -0.20
CA ALA A 86 9.24 0.97 -1.41
C ALA A 86 10.28 2.07 -1.19
N MET A 87 9.91 3.11 -0.44
CA MET A 87 10.77 4.26 -0.16
C MET A 87 11.58 4.10 1.11
N LYS A 88 11.34 3.06 1.90
CA LYS A 88 11.95 2.85 3.22
C LYS A 88 11.71 4.05 4.13
N VAL A 89 10.47 4.49 4.18
CA VAL A 89 10.01 5.57 5.04
C VAL A 89 9.20 4.97 6.18
N ASP A 90 9.48 5.41 7.40
CA ASP A 90 8.70 5.02 8.56
C ASP A 90 7.41 5.85 8.58
N LEU A 91 6.30 5.17 8.40
CA LEU A 91 4.99 5.83 8.26
C LEU A 91 4.26 5.93 9.60
#